data_50e5e2d3dacacd1ac45a8e2ec55e6a66
#
_entry.id   50e5e2d3dacacd1ac45a8e2ec55e6a66
#
_cell.length_a   1.000
_cell.length_b   1.000
_cell.length_c   1.000
_cell.angle_alpha   90.00
_cell.angle_beta   90.00
_cell.angle_gamma   90.00
#
_symmetry.space_group_name_H-M   'P 1'
#
loop_
_entity.id
_entity.type
_entity.pdbx_description
1 polymer ?
#
loop_
_entity_poly.entity_id
_entity_poly.type
_entity_poly.pdbx_seq_one_letter_code
_entity_poly.pdbx_strand_id
1 'polypeptide(L)'
;LLAEKETDLRLQQRYTQQLQALLKPLPVAEFIRDFISQVWSQALMHAARLDGDDSARVKRLRHAARELIMSVQPKGLPEQRKAFLMQLPTLMKELNEGMDLIGWPESAKKTFFGLLLPAHAESLKGQALRTLDYNLLARQADSALGEAMPDAAELPPPQANIPVLRDEVIEPRFAAEEAQRIGLVDEAAV
;
A
#
# COMPACT_ATOMS: atom_id res chain seq x y z
N LEU A 1 -20.87 9.10 -21.39
CA LEU A 1 -19.59 8.38 -21.44
C LEU A 1 -18.38 9.29 -21.23
N LEU A 2 -18.25 10.37 -22.00
CA LEU A 2 -17.14 11.32 -21.83
C LEU A 2 -17.29 12.11 -20.53
N ALA A 3 -18.50 12.51 -20.16
CA ALA A 3 -18.79 13.24 -18.93
C ALA A 3 -18.51 12.41 -17.68
N GLU A 4 -18.82 11.11 -17.72
CA GLU A 4 -18.54 10.18 -16.62
C GLU A 4 -17.04 9.98 -16.42
N LYS A 5 -16.29 9.78 -17.50
CA LYS A 5 -14.84 9.64 -17.45
C LYS A 5 -14.16 10.92 -16.96
N GLU A 6 -14.67 12.07 -17.34
CA GLU A 6 -14.14 13.35 -16.87
C GLU A 6 -14.42 13.56 -15.39
N THR A 7 -15.58 13.18 -14.92
CA THR A 7 -15.95 13.22 -13.49
C THR A 7 -15.07 12.29 -12.69
N ASP A 8 -14.84 11.08 -13.18
CA ASP A 8 -13.97 10.10 -12.54
C ASP A 8 -12.53 10.60 -12.46
N LEU A 9 -12.03 11.21 -13.51
CA LEU A 9 -10.68 11.76 -13.53
C LEU A 9 -10.52 12.89 -12.51
N ARG A 10 -11.50 13.79 -12.41
CA ARG A 10 -11.51 14.88 -11.43
C ARG A 10 -11.55 14.35 -10.00
N LEU A 11 -12.36 13.33 -9.75
CA LEU A 11 -12.47 12.69 -8.45
C LEU A 11 -11.13 12.05 -8.06
N GLN A 12 -10.50 11.34 -9.00
CA GLN A 12 -9.19 10.73 -8.79
C GLN A 12 -8.11 11.78 -8.49
N GLN A 13 -8.10 12.89 -9.23
CA GLN A 13 -7.15 13.97 -9.03
C GLN A 13 -7.34 14.62 -7.65
N ARG A 14 -8.57 14.87 -7.25
CA ARG A 14 -8.88 15.42 -5.92
C ARG A 14 -8.42 14.49 -4.81
N TYR A 15 -8.69 13.19 -4.97
CA TYR A 15 -8.28 12.16 -4.02
C TYR A 15 -6.75 12.10 -3.88
N THR A 16 -6.04 12.11 -5.00
CA THR A 16 -4.58 12.15 -5.01
C THR A 16 -4.04 13.38 -4.26
N GLN A 17 -4.60 14.55 -4.52
CA GLN A 17 -4.18 15.79 -3.87
C GLN A 17 -4.45 15.79 -2.37
N GLN A 18 -5.59 15.27 -1.95
CA GLN A 18 -5.93 15.13 -0.53
C GLN A 18 -4.99 14.17 0.18
N LEU A 19 -4.70 13.02 -0.44
CA LEU A 19 -3.74 12.07 0.12
C LEU A 19 -2.35 12.68 0.25
N GLN A 20 -1.87 13.39 -0.76
CA GLN A 20 -0.58 14.07 -0.69
C GLN A 20 -0.52 15.05 0.48
N ALA A 21 -1.56 15.85 0.64
CA ALA A 21 -1.63 16.84 1.73
C ALA A 21 -1.65 16.15 3.11
N LEU A 22 -2.43 15.11 3.27
CA LEU A 22 -2.58 14.40 4.54
C LEU A 22 -1.36 13.54 4.90
N LEU A 23 -0.65 13.02 3.90
CA LEU A 23 0.56 12.21 4.12
C LEU A 23 1.83 13.05 4.29
N LYS A 24 1.81 14.31 3.85
CA LYS A 24 2.99 15.17 3.88
C LYS A 24 3.61 15.34 5.28
N PRO A 25 2.83 15.48 6.38
CA PRO A 25 3.41 15.59 7.71
C PRO A 25 4.02 14.31 8.25
N LEU A 26 3.74 13.14 7.64
CA LEU A 26 4.21 11.87 8.15
C LEU A 26 5.69 11.66 7.82
N PRO A 27 6.48 11.06 8.76
CA PRO A 27 7.90 10.81 8.55
C PRO A 27 8.12 9.60 7.65
N VAL A 28 7.86 9.77 6.36
CA VAL A 28 8.00 8.73 5.36
C VAL A 28 8.65 9.31 4.10
N ALA A 29 9.41 8.50 3.38
CA ALA A 29 10.09 8.94 2.18
C ALA A 29 9.11 9.40 1.10
N GLU A 30 9.53 10.38 0.30
CA GLU A 30 8.70 10.98 -0.74
C GLU A 30 8.18 9.93 -1.73
N PHE A 31 9.02 8.97 -2.13
CA PHE A 31 8.60 7.95 -3.09
C PHE A 31 7.43 7.11 -2.58
N ILE A 32 7.33 6.88 -1.27
CA ILE A 32 6.21 6.16 -0.66
C ILE A 32 4.96 7.02 -0.65
N ARG A 33 5.08 8.31 -0.29
CA ARG A 33 3.96 9.24 -0.37
C ARG A 33 3.42 9.36 -1.78
N ASP A 34 4.31 9.47 -2.76
CA ASP A 34 3.93 9.55 -4.16
C ASP A 34 3.27 8.26 -4.63
N PHE A 35 3.81 7.11 -4.26
CA PHE A 35 3.20 5.82 -4.57
C PHE A 35 1.79 5.71 -4.01
N ILE A 36 1.59 6.03 -2.73
CA ILE A 36 0.27 5.93 -2.10
C ILE A 36 -0.71 6.90 -2.73
N SER A 37 -0.31 8.16 -2.94
CA SER A 37 -1.21 9.19 -3.44
C SER A 37 -1.53 9.05 -4.92
N GLN A 38 -0.57 8.63 -5.74
CA GLN A 38 -0.73 8.57 -7.21
C GLN A 38 -1.13 7.18 -7.71
N VAL A 39 -0.61 6.13 -7.12
CA VAL A 39 -0.81 4.75 -7.60
C VAL A 39 -1.82 4.02 -6.73
N TRP A 40 -1.57 3.92 -5.43
CA TRP A 40 -2.41 3.16 -4.51
C TRP A 40 -3.83 3.74 -4.41
N SER A 41 -3.97 5.06 -4.54
CA SER A 41 -5.26 5.72 -4.61
C SER A 41 -6.13 5.19 -5.75
N GLN A 42 -5.52 4.84 -6.88
CA GLN A 42 -6.24 4.24 -8.01
C GLN A 42 -6.76 2.85 -7.65
N ALA A 43 -5.97 2.05 -6.96
CA ALA A 43 -6.39 0.73 -6.50
C ALA A 43 -7.55 0.83 -5.51
N LEU A 44 -7.47 1.76 -4.55
CA LEU A 44 -8.53 2.03 -3.58
C LEU A 44 -9.82 2.48 -4.25
N MET A 45 -9.72 3.43 -5.18
CA MET A 45 -10.89 3.92 -5.94
C MET A 45 -11.53 2.81 -6.76
N HIS A 46 -10.71 2.01 -7.43
CA HIS A 46 -11.22 0.91 -8.25
C HIS A 46 -11.93 -0.14 -7.38
N ALA A 47 -11.33 -0.52 -6.26
CA ALA A 47 -11.95 -1.44 -5.32
C ALA A 47 -13.27 -0.88 -4.75
N ALA A 48 -13.30 0.40 -4.41
CA ALA A 48 -14.50 1.06 -3.90
C ALA A 48 -15.64 1.09 -4.92
N ARG A 49 -15.31 1.28 -6.20
CA ARG A 49 -16.29 1.23 -7.29
C ARG A 49 -16.86 -0.17 -7.52
N LEU A 50 -16.02 -1.19 -7.35
CA LEU A 50 -16.46 -2.58 -7.54
C LEU A 50 -17.28 -3.10 -6.37
N ASP A 51 -16.81 -2.87 -5.16
CA ASP A 51 -17.32 -3.55 -3.97
C ASP A 51 -17.96 -2.60 -2.93
N GLY A 52 -17.83 -1.29 -3.12
CA GLY A 52 -18.24 -0.28 -2.15
C GLY A 52 -17.07 0.19 -1.27
N ASP A 53 -17.19 1.40 -0.75
CA ASP A 53 -16.15 2.09 0.02
C ASP A 53 -15.87 1.45 1.39
N ASP A 54 -16.80 0.65 1.92
CA ASP A 54 -16.68 -0.06 3.19
C ASP A 54 -16.46 -1.57 3.03
N SER A 55 -16.10 -2.01 1.84
CA SER A 55 -15.86 -3.43 1.56
C SER A 55 -14.61 -3.97 2.26
N ALA A 56 -14.58 -5.29 2.45
CA ALA A 56 -13.40 -5.97 2.99
C ALA A 56 -12.15 -5.72 2.14
N ARG A 57 -12.32 -5.65 0.82
CA ARG A 57 -11.20 -5.37 -0.09
C ARG A 57 -10.63 -3.97 0.12
N VAL A 58 -11.49 -2.95 0.20
CA VAL A 58 -11.05 -1.57 0.47
C VAL A 58 -10.33 -1.47 1.80
N LYS A 59 -10.87 -2.12 2.84
CA LYS A 59 -10.24 -2.15 4.16
C LYS A 59 -8.85 -2.80 4.13
N ARG A 60 -8.70 -3.91 3.41
CA ARG A 60 -7.39 -4.56 3.24
C ARG A 60 -6.39 -3.68 2.49
N LEU A 61 -6.83 -3.01 1.42
CA LEU A 61 -5.96 -2.12 0.66
C LEU A 61 -5.54 -0.89 1.49
N ARG A 62 -6.45 -0.34 2.29
CA ARG A 62 -6.11 0.74 3.23
C ARG A 62 -5.11 0.26 4.28
N HIS A 63 -5.33 -0.92 4.82
CA HIS A 63 -4.40 -1.54 5.77
C HIS A 63 -3.02 -1.76 5.16
N ALA A 64 -2.96 -2.25 3.92
CA ALA A 64 -1.69 -2.43 3.21
C ALA A 64 -0.93 -1.11 3.05
N ALA A 65 -1.62 -0.01 2.74
CA ALA A 65 -1.00 1.31 2.66
C ALA A 65 -0.42 1.75 4.02
N ARG A 66 -1.16 1.54 5.10
CA ARG A 66 -0.66 1.80 6.46
C ARG A 66 0.56 0.95 6.78
N GLU A 67 0.49 -0.33 6.50
CA GLU A 67 1.61 -1.25 6.73
C GLU A 67 2.84 -0.89 5.90
N LEU A 68 2.64 -0.39 4.69
CA LEU A 68 3.73 0.12 3.87
C LEU A 68 4.44 1.31 4.55
N ILE A 69 3.68 2.26 5.07
CA ILE A 69 4.24 3.40 5.81
C ILE A 69 5.02 2.91 7.03
N MET A 70 4.44 1.97 7.78
CA MET A 70 5.08 1.45 8.99
C MET A 70 6.29 0.56 8.69
N SER A 71 6.31 -0.11 7.54
CA SER A 71 7.39 -1.02 7.15
C SER A 71 8.75 -0.36 6.99
N VAL A 72 8.78 0.94 6.70
CA VAL A 72 10.02 1.71 6.53
C VAL A 72 10.44 2.45 7.79
N GLN A 73 9.69 2.32 8.88
CA GLN A 73 10.05 2.93 10.15
C GLN A 73 11.20 2.16 10.82
N PRO A 74 12.06 2.85 11.60
CA PRO A 74 13.21 2.19 12.24
C PRO A 74 12.81 1.05 13.16
N LYS A 75 13.50 -0.09 13.06
CA LYS A 75 13.25 -1.32 13.80
C LYS A 75 14.52 -1.79 14.51
N GLY A 76 14.95 -1.02 15.49
CA GLY A 76 16.18 -1.29 16.21
C GLY A 76 16.13 -2.50 17.16
N LEU A 77 14.95 -2.96 17.55
CA LEU A 77 14.80 -4.09 18.47
C LEU A 77 14.64 -5.41 17.71
N PRO A 78 15.27 -6.51 18.20
CA PRO A 78 15.20 -7.80 17.53
C PRO A 78 13.76 -8.30 17.31
N GLU A 79 12.87 -8.10 18.28
CA GLU A 79 11.46 -8.50 18.16
C GLU A 79 10.74 -7.75 17.03
N GLN A 80 11.04 -6.46 16.88
CA GLN A 80 10.45 -5.65 15.82
C GLN A 80 10.93 -6.10 14.44
N ARG A 81 12.21 -6.39 14.31
CA ARG A 81 12.78 -6.93 13.06
C ARG A 81 12.17 -8.27 12.70
N LYS A 82 12.04 -9.16 13.67
CA LYS A 82 11.42 -10.48 13.48
C LYS A 82 9.95 -10.34 13.04
N ALA A 83 9.18 -9.50 13.72
CA ALA A 83 7.79 -9.25 13.36
C ALA A 83 7.66 -8.69 11.94
N PHE A 84 8.50 -7.74 11.56
CA PHE A 84 8.54 -7.20 10.21
C PHE A 84 8.79 -8.29 9.17
N LEU A 85 9.78 -9.15 9.42
CA LEU A 85 10.14 -10.23 8.51
C LEU A 85 9.01 -11.22 8.30
N MET A 86 8.30 -11.53 9.37
CA MET A 86 7.16 -12.43 9.28
C MET A 86 5.99 -11.83 8.52
N GLN A 87 5.84 -10.52 8.57
CA GLN A 87 4.73 -9.81 7.90
C GLN A 87 5.06 -9.41 6.46
N LEU A 88 6.33 -9.33 6.11
CA LEU A 88 6.78 -8.85 4.80
C LEU A 88 6.15 -9.61 3.63
N PRO A 89 6.09 -10.96 3.60
CA PRO A 89 5.45 -11.67 2.50
C PRO A 89 3.98 -11.30 2.30
N THR A 90 3.24 -11.10 3.39
CA THR A 90 1.84 -10.68 3.33
C THR A 90 1.72 -9.27 2.74
N LEU A 91 2.55 -8.35 3.19
CA LEU A 91 2.58 -6.98 2.66
C LEU A 91 2.89 -6.98 1.16
N MET A 92 3.91 -7.71 0.74
CA MET A 92 4.29 -7.79 -0.67
C MET A 92 3.17 -8.38 -1.52
N LYS A 93 2.49 -9.39 -1.03
CA LYS A 93 1.33 -9.99 -1.69
C LYS A 93 0.20 -8.96 -1.86
N GLU A 94 -0.14 -8.25 -0.81
CA GLU A 94 -1.20 -7.23 -0.83
C GLU A 94 -0.87 -6.07 -1.78
N LEU A 95 0.39 -5.63 -1.79
CA LEU A 95 0.84 -4.60 -2.72
C LEU A 95 0.71 -5.08 -4.17
N ASN A 96 1.13 -6.31 -4.46
CA ASN A 96 1.00 -6.88 -5.80
C ASN A 96 -0.46 -7.02 -6.22
N GLU A 97 -1.34 -7.46 -5.34
CA GLU A 97 -2.78 -7.55 -5.62
C GLU A 97 -3.36 -6.18 -6.02
N GLY A 98 -3.03 -5.13 -5.28
CA GLY A 98 -3.48 -3.78 -5.59
C GLY A 98 -2.92 -3.24 -6.91
N MET A 99 -1.64 -3.49 -7.17
CA MET A 99 -1.00 -3.11 -8.43
C MET A 99 -1.63 -3.83 -9.63
N ASP A 100 -1.92 -5.11 -9.50
CA ASP A 100 -2.55 -5.90 -10.55
C ASP A 100 -4.00 -5.48 -10.79
N LEU A 101 -4.70 -5.08 -9.74
CA LEU A 101 -6.07 -4.59 -9.83
C LEU A 101 -6.20 -3.40 -10.80
N ILE A 102 -5.19 -2.56 -10.88
CA ILE A 102 -5.16 -1.40 -11.78
C ILE A 102 -4.28 -1.63 -13.01
N GLY A 103 -3.74 -2.83 -13.19
CA GLY A 103 -2.86 -3.12 -14.33
C GLY A 103 -1.58 -2.31 -14.35
N TRP A 104 -1.00 -2.04 -13.18
CA TRP A 104 0.23 -1.26 -13.10
C TRP A 104 1.39 -2.00 -13.78
N PRO A 105 2.19 -1.31 -14.67
CA PRO A 105 3.19 -1.99 -15.47
C PRO A 105 4.29 -2.66 -14.65
N GLU A 106 4.80 -3.79 -15.12
CA GLU A 106 5.90 -4.52 -14.47
C GLU A 106 7.16 -3.68 -14.32
N SER A 107 7.47 -2.83 -15.31
CA SER A 107 8.62 -1.92 -15.23
C SER A 107 8.48 -0.92 -14.08
N ALA A 108 7.27 -0.41 -13.86
CA ALA A 108 6.98 0.49 -12.76
C ALA A 108 7.07 -0.21 -11.41
N LYS A 109 6.56 -1.46 -11.32
CA LYS A 109 6.71 -2.30 -10.12
C LYS A 109 8.17 -2.49 -9.75
N LYS A 110 9.01 -2.85 -10.72
CA LYS A 110 10.45 -3.05 -10.51
C LYS A 110 11.13 -1.78 -10.00
N THR A 111 10.78 -0.63 -10.56
CA THR A 111 11.31 0.65 -10.11
C THR A 111 10.91 0.92 -8.66
N PHE A 112 9.65 0.74 -8.32
CA PHE A 112 9.15 0.95 -6.96
C PHE A 112 9.83 0.00 -5.96
N PHE A 113 9.86 -1.29 -6.24
CA PHE A 113 10.49 -2.27 -5.36
C PHE A 113 12.00 -2.06 -5.25
N GLY A 114 12.63 -1.56 -6.32
CA GLY A 114 14.03 -1.17 -6.29
C GLY A 114 14.32 -0.01 -5.34
N LEU A 115 13.35 0.86 -5.08
CA LEU A 115 13.45 1.92 -4.08
C LEU A 115 13.06 1.43 -2.67
N LEU A 116 12.09 0.52 -2.61
CA LEU A 116 11.58 0.00 -1.35
C LEU A 116 12.61 -0.90 -0.63
N LEU A 117 13.32 -1.72 -1.38
CA LEU A 117 14.31 -2.65 -0.82
C LEU A 117 15.40 -1.94 0.01
N PRO A 118 16.07 -0.89 -0.48
CA PRO A 118 17.02 -0.15 0.36
C PRO A 118 16.36 0.51 1.57
N ALA A 119 15.14 1.00 1.42
CA ALA A 119 14.40 1.62 2.53
C ALA A 119 14.10 0.60 3.63
N HIS A 120 13.71 -0.61 3.28
CA HIS A 120 13.53 -1.71 4.24
C HIS A 120 14.84 -2.09 4.90
N ALA A 121 15.92 -2.24 4.13
CA ALA A 121 17.24 -2.56 4.68
C ALA A 121 17.71 -1.49 5.68
N GLU A 122 17.52 -0.22 5.35
CA GLU A 122 17.88 0.88 6.24
C GLU A 122 17.04 0.90 7.51
N SER A 123 15.76 0.57 7.41
CA SER A 123 14.85 0.52 8.56
C SER A 123 15.28 -0.50 9.62
N LEU A 124 15.97 -1.55 9.22
CA LEU A 124 16.46 -2.59 10.13
C LEU A 124 17.67 -2.12 10.96
N LYS A 125 18.34 -1.07 10.53
CA LYS A 125 19.56 -0.54 11.18
C LYS A 125 19.26 0.64 12.09
N GLY A 126 18.13 1.32 11.92
CA GLY A 126 17.78 2.53 12.66
C GLY A 126 17.43 2.25 14.12
N GLN A 127 17.42 3.30 14.91
CA GLN A 127 16.93 3.23 16.29
C GLN A 127 15.42 2.95 16.30
N ALA A 128 15.00 2.09 17.23
CA ALA A 128 13.58 1.79 17.36
C ALA A 128 12.79 3.03 17.79
N LEU A 129 11.62 3.19 17.17
CA LEU A 129 10.63 4.14 17.69
C LEU A 129 10.09 3.66 19.03
N ARG A 130 9.79 4.59 19.93
CA ARG A 130 9.05 4.26 21.15
C ARG A 130 7.67 3.72 20.75
N THR A 131 7.15 2.80 21.56
CA THR A 131 5.83 2.19 21.29
C THR A 131 4.74 3.25 21.13
N LEU A 132 4.78 4.30 21.94
CA LEU A 132 3.82 5.40 21.84
C LEU A 132 3.92 6.12 20.50
N ASP A 133 5.14 6.43 20.05
CA ASP A 133 5.38 7.11 18.76
C ASP A 133 4.96 6.23 17.58
N TYR A 134 5.25 4.94 17.65
CA TYR A 134 4.82 3.95 16.65
C TYR A 134 3.29 3.91 16.54
N ASN A 135 2.60 3.79 17.66
CA ASN A 135 1.14 3.74 17.68
C ASN A 135 0.51 5.05 17.19
N LEU A 136 1.10 6.18 17.55
CA LEU A 136 0.63 7.49 17.08
C LEU A 136 0.77 7.60 15.57
N LEU A 137 1.91 7.22 15.02
CA LEU A 137 2.14 7.23 13.57
C LEU A 137 1.16 6.32 12.83
N ALA A 138 0.92 5.11 13.36
CA ALA A 138 -0.05 4.18 12.77
C ALA A 138 -1.45 4.79 12.73
N ARG A 139 -1.87 5.46 13.80
CA ARG A 139 -3.17 6.15 13.85
C ARG A 139 -3.23 7.33 12.87
N GLN A 140 -2.15 8.10 12.77
CA GLN A 140 -2.08 9.22 11.81
C GLN A 140 -2.19 8.71 10.37
N ALA A 141 -1.52 7.61 10.05
CA ALA A 141 -1.62 6.99 8.74
C ALA A 141 -3.04 6.48 8.45
N ASP A 142 -3.66 5.79 9.39
CA ASP A 142 -5.05 5.32 9.25
C ASP A 142 -6.02 6.47 9.07
N SER A 143 -5.85 7.54 9.83
CA SER A 143 -6.69 8.74 9.75
C SER A 143 -6.56 9.41 8.38
N ALA A 144 -5.34 9.59 7.89
CA ALA A 144 -5.08 10.19 6.58
C ALA A 144 -5.74 9.37 5.46
N LEU A 145 -5.57 8.06 5.49
CA LEU A 145 -6.12 7.16 4.48
C LEU A 145 -7.65 7.13 4.51
N GLY A 146 -8.25 7.19 5.70
CA GLY A 146 -9.70 7.21 5.86
C GLY A 146 -10.31 8.55 5.48
N GLU A 147 -9.69 9.64 5.90
CA GLU A 147 -10.20 11.00 5.67
C GLU A 147 -10.16 11.39 4.18
N ALA A 148 -9.13 10.97 3.47
CA ALA A 148 -8.99 11.26 2.05
C ALA A 148 -9.99 10.50 1.17
N MET A 149 -10.55 9.38 1.68
CA MET A 149 -11.45 8.53 0.90
C MET A 149 -12.69 9.31 0.46
N PRO A 150 -13.07 9.29 -0.84
CA PRO A 150 -14.29 9.93 -1.29
C PRO A 150 -15.52 9.37 -0.60
N ASP A 151 -16.54 10.22 -0.39
CA ASP A 151 -17.81 9.80 0.18
C ASP A 151 -18.50 8.77 -0.72
N ALA A 152 -19.23 7.85 -0.12
CA ALA A 152 -19.99 6.83 -0.84
C ALA A 152 -20.95 7.44 -1.89
N ALA A 153 -21.47 8.64 -1.62
CA ALA A 153 -22.33 9.36 -2.55
C ALA A 153 -21.60 9.87 -3.81
N GLU A 154 -20.29 10.04 -3.73
CA GLU A 154 -19.48 10.50 -4.87
C GLU A 154 -19.02 9.35 -5.76
N LEU A 155 -19.05 8.13 -5.24
CA LEU A 155 -18.64 6.93 -5.97
C LEU A 155 -19.84 6.38 -6.76
N PRO A 156 -19.62 5.87 -7.99
CA PRO A 156 -20.66 5.17 -8.69
C PRO A 156 -21.09 3.92 -7.88
N PRO A 157 -22.33 3.46 -8.04
CA PRO A 157 -22.78 2.27 -7.33
C PRO A 157 -21.90 1.06 -7.67
N PRO A 158 -21.70 0.14 -6.73
CA PRO A 158 -20.92 -1.06 -6.99
C PRO A 158 -21.44 -1.81 -8.20
N GLN A 159 -20.54 -2.20 -9.08
CA GLN A 159 -20.91 -2.98 -10.26
C GLN A 159 -21.12 -4.43 -9.83
N ALA A 160 -22.37 -4.82 -9.71
CA ALA A 160 -22.71 -6.21 -9.47
C ALA A 160 -22.33 -7.05 -10.70
N ASN A 161 -21.57 -8.12 -10.47
CA ASN A 161 -21.31 -9.16 -11.49
C ASN A 161 -20.41 -8.80 -12.66
N ILE A 162 -19.25 -8.20 -12.40
CA ILE A 162 -18.14 -8.45 -13.31
C ILE A 162 -17.54 -9.78 -12.86
N PRO A 163 -17.57 -10.80 -13.72
CA PRO A 163 -16.88 -12.04 -13.39
C PRO A 163 -15.42 -11.66 -13.14
N VAL A 164 -14.97 -11.96 -11.96
CA VAL A 164 -13.57 -11.84 -11.62
C VAL A 164 -12.86 -12.81 -12.55
N LEU A 165 -12.33 -12.25 -13.61
CA LEU A 165 -11.40 -13.00 -14.41
C LEU A 165 -10.16 -13.14 -13.58
N ARG A 166 -10.12 -14.31 -12.92
CA ARG A 166 -9.31 -14.86 -12.45
C ARG A 166 -8.51 -15.10 -11.86
N ASP A 167 -8.15 -15.27 -11.45
CA ASP A 167 -7.43 -16.01 -10.65
C ASP A 167 -6.21 -16.58 -11.12
N GLU A 168 -5.43 -15.91 -11.93
CA GLU A 168 -4.03 -16.23 -12.05
C GLU A 168 -3.42 -15.97 -10.69
N VAL A 169 -3.05 -17.06 -10.07
CA VAL A 169 -2.28 -17.04 -8.84
C VAL A 169 -1.08 -16.15 -9.10
N ILE A 170 -1.12 -14.97 -8.53
CA ILE A 170 0.04 -14.09 -8.52
C ILE A 170 1.08 -14.82 -7.70
N GLU A 171 2.06 -15.38 -8.38
CA GLU A 171 3.15 -16.05 -7.71
C GLU A 171 3.76 -15.08 -6.70
N PRO A 172 3.97 -15.50 -5.46
CA PRO A 172 4.60 -14.66 -4.45
C PRO A 172 6.11 -14.48 -4.70
N ARG A 173 6.50 -14.42 -5.97
CA ARG A 173 7.87 -14.30 -6.42
C ARG A 173 8.54 -13.04 -5.88
N PHE A 174 7.82 -11.93 -5.90
CA PHE A 174 8.38 -10.66 -5.44
C PHE A 174 8.64 -10.66 -3.94
N ALA A 175 7.75 -11.21 -3.16
CA ALA A 175 7.94 -11.30 -1.72
C ALA A 175 9.14 -12.17 -1.36
N ALA A 176 9.29 -13.32 -2.02
CA ALA A 176 10.41 -14.22 -1.81
C ALA A 176 11.73 -13.60 -2.26
N GLU A 177 11.76 -12.97 -3.43
CA GLU A 177 12.95 -12.30 -3.95
C GLU A 177 13.38 -11.13 -3.08
N GLU A 178 12.45 -10.32 -2.62
CA GLU A 178 12.76 -9.21 -1.73
C GLU A 178 13.29 -9.71 -0.39
N ALA A 179 12.66 -10.71 0.19
CA ALA A 179 13.11 -11.30 1.44
C ALA A 179 14.52 -11.90 1.30
N GLN A 180 14.82 -12.54 0.18
CA GLN A 180 16.16 -13.06 -0.11
C GLN A 180 17.20 -11.95 -0.25
N ARG A 181 16.86 -10.86 -0.94
CA ARG A 181 17.76 -9.72 -1.12
C ARG A 181 18.05 -9.00 0.20
N ILE A 182 17.15 -9.05 1.15
CA ILE A 182 17.35 -8.51 2.49
C ILE A 182 18.19 -9.47 3.36
N GLY A 183 18.44 -10.69 2.87
CA GLY A 183 19.27 -11.68 3.57
C GLY A 183 18.57 -12.39 4.72
N LEU A 184 17.25 -12.48 4.66
CA LEU A 184 16.43 -12.92 5.78
C LEU A 184 15.76 -14.27 5.57
N VAL A 185 15.80 -14.79 4.35
CA VAL A 185 15.17 -16.07 3.99
C VAL A 185 16.18 -17.20 3.91
N ASP A 186 17.46 -16.88 3.70
CA ASP A 186 18.49 -17.90 3.52
C ASP A 186 18.69 -18.78 4.73
N GLU A 187 18.48 -18.25 5.92
CA GLU A 187 18.59 -19.02 7.17
C GLU A 187 17.41 -19.99 7.35
N ALA A 188 16.28 -19.72 6.75
CA ALA A 188 15.11 -20.57 6.83
C ALA A 188 15.08 -21.65 5.74
N ALA A 189 15.90 -21.52 4.71
CA ALA A 189 15.98 -22.46 3.59
C ALA A 189 17.00 -23.59 3.81
N VAL A 190 17.71 -23.56 4.90
CA VAL A 190 18.73 -24.57 5.23
C VAL A 190 18.08 -25.75 6.01
#